data_8387605405e3e63d6668ad7561bc0d51
#
_entry.id   8387605405e3e63d6668ad7561bc0d51
#
_cell.length_a   1.000
_cell.length_b   1.000
_cell.length_c   1.000
_cell.angle_alpha   90.00
_cell.angle_beta   90.00
_cell.angle_gamma   90.00
#
_symmetry.space_group_name_H-M   'P 1'
#
loop_
_entity.id
_entity.type
_entity.pdbx_description
1 polymer ?
#
loop_
_entity_poly.entity_id
_entity_poly.type
_entity_poly.pdbx_seq_one_letter_code
_entity_poly.pdbx_strand_id
1 'polypeptide(L)'
;MVDSGVKVRRVQVKTTTTRDGGSWKVYLSSAQRERRAYSPDEIDDFFVIDGDLNYYLIPLEAVGGLLAVHLSSYGQFRLPQAP
;
A
#
# COMPACT_ATOMS: atom_id res chain seq x y z
N MET A 1 18.38 -10.17 -21.60
CA MET A 1 19.15 -10.05 -20.37
C MET A 1 18.61 -11.00 -19.33
N VAL A 2 19.49 -11.69 -18.71
CA VAL A 2 19.08 -12.56 -17.63
C VAL A 2 19.19 -11.78 -16.34
N ASP A 3 18.14 -11.79 -15.56
CA ASP A 3 18.12 -11.01 -14.35
C ASP A 3 18.68 -11.75 -13.14
N SER A 4 19.28 -12.87 -13.35
CA SER A 4 19.89 -13.69 -12.29
C SER A 4 18.90 -14.08 -11.19
N GLY A 5 17.63 -14.15 -11.52
CA GLY A 5 16.61 -14.50 -10.56
C GLY A 5 16.17 -13.40 -9.62
N VAL A 6 16.72 -12.20 -9.77
CA VAL A 6 16.28 -11.07 -8.96
C VAL A 6 15.02 -10.49 -9.57
N LYS A 7 13.98 -10.41 -8.78
CA LYS A 7 12.73 -9.81 -9.21
C LYS A 7 12.72 -8.35 -8.85
N VAL A 8 12.36 -7.51 -9.82
CA VAL A 8 12.11 -6.10 -9.57
C VAL A 8 10.66 -5.96 -9.17
N ARG A 9 10.42 -5.41 -7.99
CA ARG A 9 9.06 -5.17 -7.53
C ARG A 9 8.72 -3.71 -7.72
N ARG A 10 7.51 -3.49 -8.20
CA ARG A 10 7.02 -2.13 -8.42
C ARG A 10 6.21 -1.73 -7.20
N VAL A 11 6.67 -0.73 -6.50
CA VAL A 11 6.06 -0.31 -5.25
C VAL A 11 5.49 1.10 -5.42
N GLN A 12 4.22 1.25 -5.08
CA GLN A 12 3.58 2.56 -5.07
C GLN A 12 3.56 3.07 -3.65
N VAL A 13 4.14 4.24 -3.44
CA VAL A 13 4.17 4.85 -2.11
C VAL A 13 2.89 5.63 -1.88
N LYS A 14 2.27 5.40 -0.74
CA LYS A 14 1.07 6.13 -0.30
C LYS A 14 1.29 6.62 1.11
N THR A 15 0.85 7.83 1.37
CA THR A 15 0.88 8.38 2.73
C THR A 15 -0.54 8.71 3.14
N THR A 16 -0.81 8.68 4.44
CA THR A 16 -2.11 9.06 4.94
C THR A 16 -2.01 9.79 6.26
N THR A 17 -2.80 10.84 6.39
CA THR A 17 -3.04 11.51 7.66
C THR A 17 -4.53 11.55 7.95
N THR A 18 -5.31 10.78 7.23
CA THR A 18 -6.76 10.75 7.37
C THR A 18 -7.16 9.67 8.36
N ARG A 19 -7.90 10.05 9.39
CA ARG A 19 -8.45 9.10 10.35
C ARG A 19 -9.93 8.93 10.09
N ASP A 20 -10.39 7.70 10.26
CA ASP A 20 -11.78 7.36 10.07
C ASP A 20 -12.11 6.24 11.05
N GLY A 21 -12.97 6.54 12.02
CA GLY A 21 -13.37 5.55 13.00
C GLY A 21 -12.23 5.08 13.91
N GLY A 22 -11.26 5.95 14.19
CA GLY A 22 -10.12 5.59 15.04
C GLY A 22 -9.00 4.85 14.34
N SER A 23 -9.09 4.70 13.04
CA SER A 23 -8.08 4.03 12.24
C SER A 23 -7.58 4.96 11.14
N TRP A 24 -6.38 4.72 10.67
CA TRP A 24 -5.87 5.44 9.52
C TRP A 24 -6.50 4.85 8.26
N LYS A 25 -7.03 5.73 7.41
CA LYS A 25 -7.61 5.33 6.14
C LYS A 25 -6.69 5.80 5.03
N VAL A 26 -6.35 4.91 4.12
CA VAL A 26 -5.51 5.23 2.98
C VAL A 26 -6.26 4.89 1.70
N TYR A 27 -6.16 5.81 0.73
CA TYR A 27 -6.77 5.63 -0.57
C TYR A 27 -5.76 4.98 -1.49
N LEU A 28 -6.17 3.89 -2.13
CA LEU A 28 -5.30 3.08 -2.97
C LEU A 28 -5.57 3.25 -4.44
N SER A 29 -6.57 4.06 -4.80
CA SER A 29 -6.90 4.26 -6.20
C SER A 29 -5.89 5.17 -6.87
N SER A 30 -5.76 5.01 -8.18
CA SER A 30 -5.02 5.97 -8.99
C SER A 30 -5.79 7.29 -9.00
N ALA A 31 -5.10 8.38 -8.66
CA ALA A 31 -5.75 9.66 -8.50
C ALA A 31 -5.65 10.55 -9.74
N GLN A 32 -5.01 10.08 -10.80
CA GLN A 32 -4.65 11.02 -11.85
C GLN A 32 -5.74 11.30 -12.84
N ARG A 33 -6.50 10.31 -13.25
CA ARG A 33 -7.53 10.54 -14.23
C ARG A 33 -8.88 10.11 -13.74
N GLU A 34 -8.95 8.89 -13.30
CA GLU A 34 -10.18 8.34 -12.79
C GLU A 34 -9.85 7.48 -11.61
N ARG A 35 -10.80 7.34 -10.73
CA ARG A 35 -10.58 6.57 -9.52
C ARG A 35 -10.77 5.11 -9.84
N ARG A 36 -9.67 4.44 -10.09
CA ARG A 36 -9.71 3.02 -10.33
C ARG A 36 -8.61 2.35 -9.52
N ALA A 37 -8.82 1.10 -9.20
CA ALA A 37 -7.82 0.31 -8.50
C ALA A 37 -6.61 0.09 -9.41
N TYR A 38 -5.44 -0.03 -8.81
CA TYR A 38 -4.26 -0.46 -9.55
C TYR A 38 -4.41 -1.91 -9.95
N SER A 39 -3.84 -2.26 -11.09
CA SER A 39 -3.85 -3.64 -11.56
C SER A 39 -2.51 -4.31 -11.28
N PRO A 40 -2.45 -5.64 -11.30
CA PRO A 40 -1.18 -6.35 -11.13
C PRO A 40 -0.13 -6.01 -12.18
N ASP A 41 -0.55 -5.48 -13.32
CA ASP A 41 0.38 -5.05 -14.35
C ASP A 41 1.05 -3.73 -14.02
N GLU A 42 0.52 -2.99 -13.07
CA GLU A 42 1.01 -1.67 -12.74
C GLU A 42 1.93 -1.69 -11.52
N ILE A 43 1.53 -2.40 -10.48
CA ILE A 43 2.29 -2.44 -9.24
C ILE A 43 2.23 -3.82 -8.60
N ASP A 44 3.17 -4.07 -7.72
CA ASP A 44 3.19 -5.30 -6.93
C ASP A 44 2.77 -5.06 -5.49
N ASP A 45 3.20 -3.94 -4.92
CA ASP A 45 2.96 -3.64 -3.51
C ASP A 45 2.63 -2.18 -3.31
N PHE A 46 1.96 -1.90 -2.19
CA PHE A 46 1.84 -0.55 -1.67
C PHE A 46 2.76 -0.40 -0.47
N PHE A 47 3.54 0.67 -0.45
CA PHE A 47 4.30 1.08 0.74
C PHE A 47 3.57 2.25 1.36
N VAL A 48 3.01 2.04 2.55
CA VAL A 48 2.12 3.00 3.18
C VAL A 48 2.77 3.57 4.43
N ILE A 49 2.67 4.87 4.59
CA ILE A 49 3.16 5.59 5.77
C ILE A 49 1.96 6.28 6.40
N ASP A 50 1.68 5.98 7.66
CA ASP A 50 0.57 6.63 8.35
C ASP A 50 1.03 7.87 9.11
N GLY A 51 0.09 8.57 9.75
CA GLY A 51 0.38 9.81 10.44
C GLY A 51 1.24 9.65 11.69
N ASP A 52 1.39 8.44 12.19
CA ASP A 52 2.26 8.12 13.31
C ASP A 52 3.62 7.61 12.86
N LEU A 53 3.89 7.68 11.55
CA LEU A 53 5.11 7.20 10.93
C LEU A 53 5.31 5.70 11.07
N ASN A 54 4.23 4.96 11.06
CA ASN A 54 4.30 3.51 10.92
C ASN A 54 4.31 3.17 9.44
N TYR A 55 5.06 2.15 9.08
CA TYR A 55 5.25 1.75 7.69
C TYR A 55 4.60 0.40 7.46
N TYR A 56 3.96 0.25 6.31
CA TYR A 56 3.30 -0.98 5.90
C TYR A 56 3.74 -1.32 4.50
N LEU A 57 3.98 -2.60 4.25
CA LEU A 57 4.21 -3.09 2.90
C LEU A 57 3.10 -4.09 2.60
N ILE A 58 2.16 -3.67 1.78
CA ILE A 58 0.93 -4.40 1.55
C ILE A 58 0.90 -4.88 0.11
N PRO A 59 0.92 -6.20 -0.13
CA PRO A 59 0.82 -6.71 -1.49
C PRO A 59 -0.50 -6.30 -2.13
N LEU A 60 -0.46 -6.00 -3.42
CA LEU A 60 -1.66 -5.62 -4.14
C LEU A 60 -2.76 -6.67 -4.00
N GLU A 61 -2.38 -7.93 -4.04
CA GLU A 61 -3.34 -9.03 -3.95
C GLU A 61 -4.09 -9.03 -2.61
N ALA A 62 -3.50 -8.48 -1.56
CA ALA A 62 -4.13 -8.47 -0.26
C ALA A 62 -5.27 -7.47 -0.18
N VAL A 63 -5.31 -6.47 -1.06
CA VAL A 63 -6.37 -5.47 -1.05
C VAL A 63 -7.48 -5.78 -2.05
N GLY A 64 -7.24 -6.69 -2.99
CA GLY A 64 -8.29 -7.24 -3.83
C GLY A 64 -9.06 -6.25 -4.67
N GLY A 65 -8.45 -5.17 -5.09
CA GLY A 65 -9.13 -4.18 -5.92
C GLY A 65 -9.88 -3.12 -5.14
N LEU A 66 -9.75 -3.09 -3.82
CA LEU A 66 -10.35 -2.03 -3.02
C LEU A 66 -9.72 -0.69 -3.35
N LEU A 67 -10.52 0.36 -3.27
CA LEU A 67 -10.04 1.72 -3.54
C LEU A 67 -9.52 2.41 -2.29
N ALA A 68 -9.85 1.89 -1.12
CA ALA A 68 -9.39 2.43 0.15
C ALA A 68 -9.43 1.33 1.20
N VAL A 69 -8.54 1.42 2.18
CA VAL A 69 -8.50 0.45 3.27
C VAL A 69 -8.27 1.17 4.59
N HIS A 70 -8.66 0.52 5.67
CA HIS A 70 -8.33 0.96 7.02
C HIS A 70 -7.13 0.15 7.49
N LEU A 71 -6.06 0.81 7.89
CA LEU A 71 -4.81 0.14 8.22
C LEU A 71 -4.93 -0.79 9.43
N SER A 72 -5.93 -0.58 10.28
CA SER A 72 -6.17 -1.49 11.41
C SER A 72 -6.45 -2.93 10.96
N SER A 73 -6.95 -3.11 9.76
CA SER A 73 -7.21 -4.44 9.20
C SER A 73 -5.98 -5.06 8.55
N TYR A 74 -4.90 -4.32 8.45
CA TYR A 74 -3.70 -4.74 7.72
C TYR A 74 -2.47 -4.74 8.62
N GLY A 75 -2.66 -4.90 9.92
CA GLY A 75 -1.56 -4.87 10.87
C GLY A 75 -0.48 -5.92 10.62
N GLN A 76 -0.85 -7.03 10.00
CA GLN A 76 0.13 -8.08 9.71
C GLN A 76 1.17 -7.64 8.68
N PHE A 77 0.89 -6.56 7.96
CA PHE A 77 1.83 -6.04 6.97
C PHE A 77 2.65 -4.87 7.51
N ARG A 78 2.46 -4.52 8.75
CA ARG A 78 3.21 -3.44 9.37
C ARG A 78 4.67 -3.86 9.53
N LEU A 79 5.56 -2.98 9.10
CA LEU A 79 6.98 -3.25 9.18
C LEU A 79 7.50 -2.92 10.58
N PRO A 80 8.47 -3.68 11.10
CA PRO A 80 9.07 -3.36 12.38
C PRO A 80 9.77 -2.02 12.30
N GLN A 81 9.66 -1.24 13.36
CA GLN A 81 10.39 0.00 13.43
C GLN A 81 11.82 -0.28 13.88
N ALA A 82 12.74 0.54 13.39
CA ALA A 82 14.11 0.43 13.83
C ALA A 82 14.20 0.76 15.31
N PRO A 83 15.06 0.06 16.06
CA PRO A 83 15.24 0.34 17.47
C PRO A 83 15.78 1.74 17.73
#